data_8e759afdc698210a13abc7449fe1fac0
#
_entry.id   8e759afdc698210a13abc7449fe1fac0
#
_cell.length_a   1.000
_cell.length_b   1.000
_cell.length_c   1.000
_cell.angle_alpha   90.00
_cell.angle_beta   90.00
_cell.angle_gamma   90.00
#
_symmetry.space_group_name_H-M   'P 1'
#
loop_
_entity.id
_entity.type
_entity.pdbx_description
1 polymer ?
#
loop_
_entity_poly.entity_id
_entity_poly.type
_entity_poly.pdbx_seq_one_letter_code
_entity_poly.pdbx_strand_id
1 'polypeptide(L)'
;MLKKTGSYGSFRRSVVSAVAILGVAAIAEAGPPLICHQFDAGSARLLPWSSTGSGWNSPDPGYDIKALTTDTLSLLTADAPILARMEILRRATIYAGKDERVAAELLTAIMSRAQKDTAKGRDALAWFDAGYLVESYRQASASLLLTERGCRN
;
A
#
# COMPACT_ATOMS: atom_id res chain seq x y z
N MET A 1 -31.17 -39.93 52.34
CA MET A 1 -30.32 -40.30 51.18
C MET A 1 -30.82 -39.57 49.97
N LEU A 2 -30.19 -38.43 49.58
CA LEU A 2 -30.50 -37.70 48.35
C LEU A 2 -29.35 -37.92 47.37
N LYS A 3 -29.63 -38.50 46.20
CA LYS A 3 -28.72 -38.64 45.07
C LYS A 3 -28.75 -37.35 44.26
N LYS A 4 -27.61 -36.70 44.17
CA LYS A 4 -27.37 -35.51 43.34
C LYS A 4 -26.75 -36.00 42.02
N THR A 5 -27.53 -36.00 40.92
CA THR A 5 -27.07 -36.26 39.57
C THR A 5 -26.67 -34.94 38.93
N GLY A 6 -25.35 -34.77 38.72
CA GLY A 6 -24.81 -33.60 38.08
C GLY A 6 -24.95 -33.69 36.57
N SER A 7 -25.52 -32.67 35.94
CA SER A 7 -25.62 -32.49 34.50
C SER A 7 -24.33 -31.85 33.98
N TYR A 8 -23.46 -32.63 33.36
CA TYR A 8 -22.19 -32.17 32.74
C TYR A 8 -22.21 -32.18 31.19
N GLY A 9 -23.43 -32.16 30.60
CA GLY A 9 -23.57 -32.43 29.16
C GLY A 9 -23.66 -31.21 28.22
N SER A 10 -23.85 -29.99 28.72
CA SER A 10 -24.25 -28.84 27.86
C SER A 10 -23.11 -27.90 27.45
N PHE A 11 -21.97 -27.91 28.13
CA PHE A 11 -20.91 -26.91 27.88
C PHE A 11 -19.99 -27.23 26.68
N ARG A 12 -19.90 -28.48 26.24
CA ARG A 12 -19.01 -28.89 25.14
C ARG A 12 -19.50 -28.54 23.74
N ARG A 13 -20.82 -28.38 23.54
CA ARG A 13 -21.38 -28.11 22.19
C ARG A 13 -21.28 -26.66 21.79
N SER A 14 -21.27 -25.70 22.73
CA SER A 14 -21.20 -24.27 22.44
C SER A 14 -19.81 -23.77 22.07
N VAL A 15 -18.73 -24.44 22.52
CA VAL A 15 -17.35 -24.02 22.25
C VAL A 15 -16.93 -24.42 20.82
N VAL A 16 -17.41 -25.51 20.29
CA VAL A 16 -17.06 -25.97 18.93
C VAL A 16 -17.68 -25.09 17.84
N SER A 17 -18.88 -24.55 18.08
CA SER A 17 -19.52 -23.65 17.10
C SER A 17 -18.87 -22.26 17.02
N ALA A 18 -18.30 -21.75 18.11
CA ALA A 18 -17.63 -20.44 18.13
C ALA A 18 -16.29 -20.44 17.37
N VAL A 19 -15.56 -21.57 17.38
CA VAL A 19 -14.27 -21.70 16.68
C VAL A 19 -14.47 -21.81 15.16
N ALA A 20 -15.56 -22.39 14.70
CA ALA A 20 -15.84 -22.53 13.26
C ALA A 20 -16.21 -21.20 12.57
N ILE A 21 -16.74 -20.20 13.31
CA ILE A 21 -17.13 -18.89 12.76
C ILE A 21 -15.91 -17.97 12.61
N LEU A 22 -14.88 -18.12 13.44
CA LEU A 22 -13.66 -17.31 13.37
C LEU A 22 -12.71 -17.71 12.22
N GLY A 23 -12.88 -18.89 11.65
CA GLY A 23 -12.03 -19.40 10.56
C GLY A 23 -12.41 -18.92 9.15
N VAL A 24 -13.57 -18.29 8.94
CA VAL A 24 -14.07 -17.91 7.59
C VAL A 24 -13.85 -16.43 7.28
N ALA A 25 -13.45 -15.60 8.25
CA ALA A 25 -13.28 -14.15 8.06
C ALA A 25 -11.96 -13.73 7.36
N ALA A 26 -11.12 -14.68 6.91
CA ALA A 26 -9.75 -14.39 6.49
C ALA A 26 -9.52 -14.36 4.96
N ILE A 27 -10.54 -14.43 4.12
CA ILE A 27 -10.35 -14.40 2.67
C ILE A 27 -11.36 -13.45 1.99
N ALA A 28 -11.39 -12.20 2.43
CA ALA A 28 -11.85 -11.12 1.58
C ALA A 28 -10.60 -10.50 0.92
N GLU A 29 -10.06 -11.14 -0.09
CA GLU A 29 -9.09 -10.51 -0.96
C GLU A 29 -9.82 -9.44 -1.75
N ALA A 30 -9.63 -8.20 -1.31
CA ALA A 30 -10.14 -7.03 -2.00
C ALA A 30 -9.34 -6.85 -3.30
N GLY A 31 -9.90 -7.24 -4.43
CA GLY A 31 -9.48 -6.86 -5.78
C GLY A 31 -7.99 -6.96 -6.14
N PRO A 32 -7.63 -6.72 -7.40
CA PRO A 32 -6.22 -6.69 -7.79
C PRO A 32 -5.47 -5.54 -7.10
N PRO A 33 -4.17 -5.73 -6.76
CA PRO A 33 -3.38 -4.70 -6.10
C PRO A 33 -3.40 -3.37 -6.87
N LEU A 34 -3.63 -2.25 -6.16
CA LEU A 34 -3.67 -0.92 -6.78
C LEU A 34 -2.37 -0.57 -7.51
N ILE A 35 -1.24 -1.14 -7.10
CA ILE A 35 0.05 -0.94 -7.77
C ILE A 35 0.04 -1.41 -9.23
N CYS A 36 -0.83 -2.34 -9.59
CA CYS A 36 -0.97 -2.88 -10.94
C CYS A 36 -1.74 -1.96 -11.89
N HIS A 37 -2.34 -0.89 -11.40
CA HIS A 37 -3.17 0.01 -12.18
C HIS A 37 -2.57 1.40 -12.24
N GLN A 38 -2.47 1.96 -13.45
CA GLN A 38 -2.12 3.36 -13.63
C GLN A 38 -3.35 4.24 -13.35
N PHE A 39 -3.12 5.37 -12.67
CA PHE A 39 -4.16 6.35 -12.43
C PHE A 39 -4.10 7.43 -13.51
N ASP A 40 -5.27 7.83 -13.99
CA ASP A 40 -5.38 9.01 -14.86
C ASP A 40 -5.16 10.28 -14.02
N ALA A 41 -3.98 10.85 -14.17
CA ALA A 41 -3.58 12.08 -13.49
C ALA A 41 -3.84 13.34 -14.32
N GLY A 42 -4.50 13.21 -15.49
CA GLY A 42 -4.73 14.32 -16.42
C GLY A 42 -3.41 14.98 -16.86
N SER A 43 -3.35 16.29 -16.74
CA SER A 43 -2.16 17.10 -17.09
C SER A 43 -1.16 17.28 -15.91
N ALA A 44 -1.36 16.62 -14.78
CA ALA A 44 -0.47 16.76 -13.63
C ALA A 44 0.95 16.26 -13.94
N ARG A 45 1.94 16.93 -13.35
CA ARG A 45 3.33 16.47 -13.44
C ARG A 45 3.51 15.18 -12.65
N LEU A 46 4.17 14.22 -13.26
CA LEU A 46 4.46 12.91 -12.69
C LEU A 46 5.95 12.59 -12.78
N LEU A 47 6.39 11.57 -12.05
CA LEU A 47 7.71 10.97 -12.26
C LEU A 47 7.82 10.45 -13.70
N PRO A 48 9.02 10.50 -14.32
CA PRO A 48 9.26 9.95 -15.66
C PRO A 48 8.73 8.53 -15.80
N TRP A 49 8.22 8.21 -16.97
CA TRP A 49 7.67 6.88 -17.25
C TRP A 49 7.87 6.54 -18.73
N SER A 50 8.18 5.28 -19.03
CA SER A 50 8.39 4.88 -20.40
C SER A 50 7.08 4.93 -21.21
N SER A 51 7.10 5.62 -22.35
CA SER A 51 6.00 5.61 -23.30
C SER A 51 5.99 4.39 -24.22
N THR A 52 7.08 3.62 -24.23
CA THR A 52 7.25 2.45 -25.12
C THR A 52 6.88 1.14 -24.45
N GLY A 53 6.71 1.13 -23.12
CA GLY A 53 6.30 -0.05 -22.36
C GLY A 53 4.78 -0.21 -22.35
N SER A 54 4.31 -1.42 -22.59
CA SER A 54 2.92 -1.78 -22.35
C SER A 54 2.76 -2.29 -20.92
N GLY A 55 1.83 -1.72 -20.18
CA GLY A 55 1.46 -2.23 -18.87
C GLY A 55 1.83 -1.35 -17.68
N TRP A 56 1.49 -1.82 -16.51
CA TRP A 56 1.58 -1.10 -15.24
C TRP A 56 3.03 -0.86 -14.75
N ASN A 57 3.97 -1.69 -15.19
CA ASN A 57 5.36 -1.69 -14.75
C ASN A 57 6.30 -1.31 -15.91
N SER A 58 6.34 -0.03 -16.26
CA SER A 58 7.19 0.49 -17.35
C SER A 58 7.98 1.73 -16.90
N PRO A 59 8.83 1.61 -15.85
CA PRO A 59 9.66 2.73 -15.43
C PRO A 59 10.64 3.13 -16.54
N ASP A 60 10.91 4.43 -16.66
CA ASP A 60 11.92 4.94 -17.58
C ASP A 60 13.30 4.38 -17.20
N PRO A 61 13.99 3.64 -18.09
CA PRO A 61 15.29 3.05 -17.78
C PRO A 61 16.41 4.10 -17.63
N GLY A 62 16.21 5.31 -18.13
CA GLY A 62 17.16 6.42 -18.02
C GLY A 62 17.01 7.24 -16.74
N TYR A 63 16.02 6.96 -15.91
CA TYR A 63 15.77 7.73 -14.70
C TYR A 63 16.80 7.43 -13.60
N ASP A 64 17.43 8.48 -13.06
CA ASP A 64 18.32 8.36 -11.91
C ASP A 64 17.53 8.15 -10.61
N ILE A 65 17.52 6.92 -10.12
CA ILE A 65 16.79 6.57 -8.89
C ILE A 65 17.31 7.27 -7.63
N LYS A 66 18.52 7.83 -7.64
CA LYS A 66 19.04 8.63 -6.52
C LYS A 66 18.31 9.96 -6.35
N ALA A 67 17.68 10.47 -7.41
CA ALA A 67 16.86 11.65 -7.36
C ALA A 67 15.42 11.36 -6.85
N LEU A 68 15.05 10.09 -6.67
CA LEU A 68 13.67 9.65 -6.45
C LEU A 68 12.99 10.36 -5.28
N THR A 69 13.65 10.44 -4.13
CA THR A 69 13.10 11.09 -2.93
C THR A 69 12.82 12.57 -3.18
N THR A 70 13.80 13.29 -3.73
CA THR A 70 13.68 14.73 -4.01
C THR A 70 12.59 15.01 -5.04
N ASP A 71 12.58 14.26 -6.13
CA ASP A 71 11.61 14.43 -7.20
C ASP A 71 10.19 14.10 -6.73
N THR A 72 10.01 13.00 -6.00
CA THR A 72 8.71 12.64 -5.42
C THR A 72 8.17 13.73 -4.51
N LEU A 73 8.99 14.23 -3.57
CA LEU A 73 8.58 15.31 -2.66
C LEU A 73 8.24 16.60 -3.41
N SER A 74 8.96 16.93 -4.48
CA SER A 74 8.71 18.12 -5.31
C SER A 74 7.38 18.09 -6.05
N LEU A 75 6.89 16.89 -6.36
CA LEU A 75 5.63 16.67 -7.07
C LEU A 75 4.42 16.58 -6.12
N LEU A 76 4.61 16.23 -4.86
CA LEU A 76 3.56 16.12 -3.84
C LEU A 76 3.22 17.49 -3.23
N THR A 77 2.88 18.47 -4.08
CA THR A 77 2.50 19.82 -3.68
C THR A 77 1.11 19.86 -3.06
N ALA A 78 0.74 20.95 -2.36
CA ALA A 78 -0.56 21.06 -1.71
C ALA A 78 -1.75 21.04 -2.72
N ASP A 79 -1.51 21.49 -3.93
CA ASP A 79 -2.48 21.56 -5.03
C ASP A 79 -2.48 20.33 -5.94
N ALA A 80 -1.58 19.37 -5.73
CA ALA A 80 -1.55 18.15 -6.51
C ALA A 80 -2.86 17.34 -6.32
N PRO A 81 -3.57 16.98 -7.40
CA PRO A 81 -4.79 16.19 -7.32
C PRO A 81 -4.55 14.81 -6.67
N ILE A 82 -5.55 14.26 -6.00
CA ILE A 82 -5.43 12.96 -5.30
C ILE A 82 -4.97 11.85 -6.24
N LEU A 83 -5.55 11.73 -7.44
CA LEU A 83 -5.14 10.70 -8.40
C LEU A 83 -3.70 10.89 -8.87
N ALA A 84 -3.25 12.15 -9.02
CA ALA A 84 -1.84 12.42 -9.35
C ALA A 84 -0.91 11.99 -8.20
N ARG A 85 -1.26 12.27 -6.93
CA ARG A 85 -0.50 11.78 -5.76
C ARG A 85 -0.39 10.27 -5.75
N MET A 86 -1.51 9.58 -5.98
CA MET A 86 -1.52 8.12 -6.05
C MET A 86 -0.61 7.61 -7.16
N GLU A 87 -0.66 8.20 -8.36
CA GLU A 87 0.20 7.80 -9.48
C GLU A 87 1.69 8.13 -9.23
N ILE A 88 1.99 9.30 -8.64
CA ILE A 88 3.36 9.65 -8.24
C ILE A 88 3.93 8.60 -7.28
N LEU A 89 3.18 8.27 -6.22
CA LEU A 89 3.62 7.32 -5.20
C LEU A 89 3.68 5.89 -5.73
N ARG A 90 2.76 5.50 -6.63
CA ARG A 90 2.81 4.23 -7.33
C ARG A 90 4.09 4.09 -8.16
N ARG A 91 4.41 5.09 -9.00
CA ARG A 91 5.66 5.11 -9.80
C ARG A 91 6.88 5.09 -8.89
N ALA A 92 6.87 5.90 -7.83
CA ALA A 92 7.95 5.95 -6.86
C ALA A 92 8.20 4.59 -6.21
N THR A 93 7.15 3.85 -5.86
CA THR A 93 7.24 2.49 -5.33
C THR A 93 7.93 1.54 -6.30
N ILE A 94 7.58 1.60 -7.58
CA ILE A 94 8.17 0.73 -8.63
C ILE A 94 9.65 1.06 -8.83
N TYR A 95 10.02 2.34 -8.84
CA TYR A 95 11.44 2.74 -8.88
C TYR A 95 12.19 2.29 -7.63
N ALA A 96 11.62 2.53 -6.45
CA ALA A 96 12.23 2.18 -5.15
C ALA A 96 12.45 0.67 -4.99
N GLY A 97 11.63 -0.17 -5.64
CA GLY A 97 11.80 -1.62 -5.64
C GLY A 97 13.12 -2.12 -6.22
N LYS A 98 13.91 -1.24 -6.87
CA LYS A 98 15.24 -1.57 -7.42
C LYS A 98 16.38 -1.41 -6.42
N ASP A 99 16.19 -0.66 -5.32
CA ASP A 99 17.21 -0.41 -4.30
C ASP A 99 16.55 -0.17 -2.94
N GLU A 100 16.81 -1.06 -1.98
CA GLU A 100 16.22 -1.00 -0.63
C GLU A 100 16.61 0.28 0.13
N ARG A 101 17.79 0.85 -0.12
CA ARG A 101 18.22 2.09 0.54
C ARG A 101 17.41 3.26 0.03
N VAL A 102 17.17 3.32 -1.28
CA VAL A 102 16.30 4.34 -1.89
C VAL A 102 14.86 4.20 -1.38
N ALA A 103 14.36 2.98 -1.24
CA ALA A 103 13.04 2.72 -0.67
C ALA A 103 12.93 3.22 0.78
N ALA A 104 13.93 2.92 1.62
CA ALA A 104 13.98 3.35 3.01
C ALA A 104 14.10 4.88 3.14
N GLU A 105 14.90 5.52 2.30
CA GLU A 105 15.07 6.97 2.25
C GLU A 105 13.75 7.65 1.89
N LEU A 106 13.07 7.20 0.84
CA LEU A 106 11.78 7.75 0.42
C LEU A 106 10.73 7.60 1.52
N LEU A 107 10.61 6.42 2.12
CA LEU A 107 9.67 6.19 3.21
C LEU A 107 9.95 7.10 4.39
N THR A 108 11.22 7.23 4.80
CA THR A 108 11.64 8.11 5.90
C THR A 108 11.28 9.57 5.62
N ALA A 109 11.52 10.03 4.41
CA ALA A 109 11.23 11.41 4.02
C ALA A 109 9.72 11.73 4.03
N ILE A 110 8.90 10.84 3.47
CA ILE A 110 7.43 10.98 3.43
C ILE A 110 6.85 10.92 4.86
N MET A 111 7.29 9.98 5.69
CA MET A 111 6.87 9.88 7.09
C MET A 111 7.27 11.11 7.90
N SER A 112 8.50 11.60 7.72
CA SER A 112 8.99 12.82 8.38
C SER A 112 8.15 14.04 8.00
N ARG A 113 7.74 14.15 6.74
CA ARG A 113 6.84 15.23 6.28
C ARG A 113 5.49 15.14 7.01
N ALA A 114 4.86 13.98 7.05
CA ALA A 114 3.58 13.79 7.75
C ALA A 114 3.66 14.13 9.25
N GLN A 115 4.80 13.85 9.89
CA GLN A 115 5.02 14.12 11.31
C GLN A 115 5.31 15.60 11.63
N LYS A 116 6.00 16.32 10.74
CA LYS A 116 6.39 17.73 10.98
C LYS A 116 5.19 18.66 11.06
N ASP A 117 4.14 18.40 10.33
CA ASP A 117 2.96 19.27 10.25
C ASP A 117 1.98 19.12 11.41
N THR A 118 2.26 18.22 12.37
CA THR A 118 1.42 18.05 13.57
C THR A 118 1.36 19.28 14.47
N ALA A 119 2.39 20.14 14.45
CA ALA A 119 2.43 21.37 15.28
C ALA A 119 1.53 22.50 14.76
N LYS A 120 1.15 22.47 13.47
CA LYS A 120 0.27 23.47 12.81
C LYS A 120 -1.14 22.95 12.49
N GLY A 121 -1.47 21.77 12.96
CA GLY A 121 -2.64 21.01 12.52
C GLY A 121 -2.18 19.87 11.60
N ARG A 122 -2.89 18.74 11.63
CA ARG A 122 -2.54 17.58 10.80
C ARG A 122 -2.73 17.91 9.31
N ASP A 123 -1.67 17.86 8.52
CA ASP A 123 -1.77 17.88 7.08
C ASP A 123 -2.34 16.50 6.63
N ALA A 124 -3.63 16.49 6.30
CA ALA A 124 -4.32 15.28 5.86
C ALA A 124 -3.70 14.70 4.58
N LEU A 125 -3.18 15.54 3.68
CA LEU A 125 -2.53 15.09 2.45
C LEU A 125 -1.19 14.42 2.73
N ALA A 126 -0.39 14.96 3.65
CA ALA A 126 0.87 14.35 4.04
C ALA A 126 0.66 12.97 4.70
N TRP A 127 -0.38 12.81 5.52
CA TRP A 127 -0.75 11.52 6.10
C TRP A 127 -1.32 10.57 5.07
N PHE A 128 -2.11 11.06 4.09
CA PHE A 128 -2.55 10.27 2.95
C PHE A 128 -1.36 9.73 2.14
N ASP A 129 -0.39 10.60 1.80
CA ASP A 129 0.81 10.21 1.06
C ASP A 129 1.59 9.11 1.79
N ALA A 130 1.76 9.25 3.11
CA ALA A 130 2.46 8.27 3.93
C ALA A 130 1.72 6.92 3.97
N GLY A 131 0.43 6.93 4.22
CA GLY A 131 -0.39 5.72 4.25
C GLY A 131 -0.43 5.01 2.90
N TYR A 132 -0.58 5.78 1.81
CA TYR A 132 -0.59 5.23 0.46
C TYR A 132 0.75 4.61 0.06
N LEU A 133 1.89 5.25 0.42
CA LEU A 133 3.21 4.69 0.15
C LEU A 133 3.45 3.37 0.90
N VAL A 134 3.10 3.33 2.19
CA VAL A 134 3.22 2.10 3.00
C VAL A 134 2.42 0.96 2.39
N GLU A 135 1.17 1.23 2.00
CA GLU A 135 0.31 0.22 1.37
C GLU A 135 0.86 -0.21 0.00
N SER A 136 1.37 0.72 -0.80
CA SER A 136 2.02 0.42 -2.09
C SER A 136 3.24 -0.48 -1.92
N TYR A 137 4.08 -0.24 -0.90
CA TYR A 137 5.22 -1.10 -0.59
C TYR A 137 4.77 -2.49 -0.16
N ARG A 138 3.71 -2.59 0.66
CA ARG A 138 3.13 -3.88 1.06
C ARG A 138 2.65 -4.67 -0.15
N GLN A 139 1.94 -4.03 -1.07
CA GLN A 139 1.44 -4.66 -2.29
C GLN A 139 2.57 -5.06 -3.23
N ALA A 140 3.60 -4.22 -3.41
CA ALA A 140 4.76 -4.53 -4.23
C ALA A 140 5.51 -5.76 -3.69
N SER A 141 5.71 -5.84 -2.38
CA SER A 141 6.34 -7.00 -1.72
C SER A 141 5.52 -8.29 -1.91
N ALA A 142 4.20 -8.21 -1.76
CA ALA A 142 3.32 -9.34 -2.00
C ALA A 142 3.32 -9.78 -3.47
N SER A 143 3.35 -8.83 -4.42
CA SER A 143 3.40 -9.13 -5.86
C SER A 143 4.71 -9.80 -6.28
N LEU A 144 5.84 -9.43 -5.67
CA LEU A 144 7.14 -10.10 -5.89
C LEU A 144 7.10 -11.56 -5.42
N LEU A 145 6.39 -11.84 -4.32
CA LEU A 145 6.22 -13.20 -3.79
C LEU A 145 5.22 -14.04 -4.63
N LEU A 146 4.27 -13.39 -5.29
CA LEU A 146 3.20 -14.06 -6.05
C LEU A 146 3.54 -14.23 -7.56
N THR A 147 4.78 -13.92 -7.98
CA THR A 147 5.30 -14.10 -9.35
C THR A 147 4.27 -13.90 -10.46
N GLU A 148 4.35 -12.78 -11.17
CA GLU A 148 3.62 -12.46 -12.43
C GLU A 148 2.09 -12.63 -12.45
N ARG A 149 1.48 -13.31 -11.48
CA ARG A 149 0.03 -13.57 -11.46
C ARG A 149 -0.78 -12.44 -10.82
N GLY A 150 -0.18 -11.64 -9.94
CA GLY A 150 -0.90 -10.63 -9.16
C GLY A 150 -1.40 -9.43 -9.97
N CYS A 151 -0.76 -9.15 -11.12
CA CYS A 151 -1.10 -8.03 -12.00
C CYS A 151 -1.54 -8.47 -13.40
N ARG A 152 -1.95 -9.72 -13.57
CA ARG A 152 -2.57 -10.18 -14.84
C ARG A 152 -4.05 -9.83 -14.84
N ASN A 153 -4.48 -9.08 -15.86
CA ASN A 153 -5.88 -8.91 -16.23
C ASN A 153 -6.45 -10.21 -16.78
#